data_04201cba011352fc28834cd443dfe681
#
_entry.id   04201cba011352fc28834cd443dfe681
#
_cell.length_a   1.000
_cell.length_b   1.000
_cell.length_c   1.000
_cell.angle_alpha   90.00
_cell.angle_beta   90.00
_cell.angle_gamma   90.00
#
_symmetry.space_group_name_H-M   'P 1'
#
loop_
_entity.id
_entity.type
_entity.pdbx_description
1 polymer ?
#
loop_
_entity_poly.entity_id
_entity_poly.type
_entity_poly.pdbx_seq_one_letter_code
_entity_poly.pdbx_strand_id
1 'polypeptide(L)' 'YAMRIFIVDIYNRWGEIVYSWEGENQKWDGKGFDGNILPEGVYFYVLEGEGIDGEFYSKKGTVTLIR' A
#
# COMPACT_ATOMS: atom_id res chain seq x y z
N TYR A 1 -4.59 15.89 10.58
CA TYR A 1 -3.24 15.41 10.83
C TYR A 1 -2.47 15.28 9.52
N ALA A 2 -1.33 15.93 9.41
CA ALA A 2 -0.58 16.00 8.16
C ALA A 2 0.63 15.06 8.19
N MET A 3 0.87 14.41 7.06
CA MET A 3 2.02 13.52 6.85
C MET A 3 2.97 14.17 5.85
N ARG A 4 4.26 14.11 6.15
CA ARG A 4 5.29 14.61 5.24
C ARG A 4 5.66 13.59 4.19
N ILE A 5 5.78 12.33 4.61
CA ILE A 5 6.13 11.21 3.76
C ILE A 5 5.09 10.14 3.98
N PHE A 6 4.61 9.56 2.90
CA PHE A 6 3.56 8.56 2.95
C PHE A 6 3.85 7.52 1.90
N ILE A 7 4.13 6.31 2.32
CA ILE A 7 4.47 5.20 1.43
C ILE A 7 3.57 4.04 1.75
N VAL A 8 2.98 3.44 0.73
CA VAL A 8 2.14 2.25 0.87
C VAL A 8 2.72 1.16 -0.01
N ASP A 9 2.95 -0.01 0.57
CA ASP A 9 3.40 -1.19 -0.13
C ASP A 9 2.31 -2.26 -0.08
N ILE A 10 2.05 -2.89 -1.20
CA ILE A 10 1.08 -3.97 -1.30
C ILE A 10 1.83 -5.27 -1.54
N TYR A 11 1.50 -6.28 -0.76
CA TYR A 11 2.14 -7.61 -0.83
C TYR A 11 1.09 -8.67 -1.12
N ASN A 12 1.51 -9.71 -1.82
CA ASN A 12 0.66 -10.87 -2.01
C ASN A 12 0.76 -11.80 -0.79
N ARG A 13 0.04 -12.90 -0.81
CA ARG A 13 0.01 -13.83 0.32
C ARG A 13 1.34 -14.57 0.55
N TRP A 14 2.24 -14.53 -0.43
CA TRP A 14 3.57 -15.11 -0.30
C TRP A 14 4.60 -14.09 0.21
N GLY A 15 4.16 -12.87 0.50
CA GLY A 15 5.06 -11.84 1.01
C GLY A 15 5.84 -11.10 -0.05
N GLU A 16 5.51 -11.28 -1.32
CA GLU A 16 6.17 -10.55 -2.40
C GLU A 16 5.46 -9.23 -2.63
N ILE A 17 6.26 -8.17 -2.81
CA ILE A 17 5.69 -6.85 -3.10
C ILE A 17 5.16 -6.84 -4.53
N VAL A 18 3.91 -6.43 -4.69
CA VAL A 18 3.28 -6.41 -6.01
C VAL A 18 2.99 -5.00 -6.48
N TYR A 19 2.95 -4.04 -5.58
CA TYR A 19 2.76 -2.64 -5.93
C TYR A 19 3.17 -1.75 -4.77
N SER A 20 3.58 -0.52 -5.07
CA SER A 20 3.81 0.49 -4.05
C SER A 20 3.64 1.88 -4.64
N TRP A 21 3.35 2.83 -3.77
CA TRP A 21 3.28 4.23 -4.20
C TRP A 21 3.64 5.14 -3.03
N GLU A 22 3.96 6.40 -3.39
CA GLU A 22 4.21 7.46 -2.43
C GLU A 22 3.16 8.54 -2.61
N GLY A 23 2.90 9.25 -1.54
CA GLY A 23 2.01 10.40 -1.56
C GLY A 23 0.63 10.07 -1.05
N GLU A 24 -0.15 11.12 -0.85
CA GLU A 24 -1.51 11.01 -0.36
C GLU A 24 -2.47 10.79 -1.51
N ASN A 25 -3.66 10.34 -1.18
CA ASN A 25 -4.81 10.25 -2.09
C ASN A 25 -4.63 9.26 -3.23
N GLN A 26 -3.62 8.43 -3.17
CA GLN A 26 -3.49 7.33 -4.12
C GLN A 26 -4.41 6.20 -3.71
N LYS A 27 -4.97 5.54 -4.71
CA LYS A 27 -5.78 4.37 -4.49
C LYS A 27 -5.25 3.23 -5.33
N TRP A 28 -5.16 2.06 -4.73
CA TRP A 28 -4.74 0.89 -5.47
C TRP A 28 -5.91 0.38 -6.30
N ASP A 29 -5.67 0.17 -7.57
CA ASP A 29 -6.69 -0.28 -8.51
C ASP A 29 -6.61 -1.78 -8.82
N GLY A 30 -5.81 -2.51 -8.06
CA GLY A 30 -5.69 -3.95 -8.24
C GLY A 30 -4.68 -4.37 -9.30
N LYS A 31 -3.81 -3.46 -9.70
CA LYS A 31 -2.78 -3.75 -10.71
C LYS A 31 -1.40 -3.80 -10.09
N GLY A 32 -0.52 -4.58 -10.69
CA GLY A 32 0.88 -4.65 -10.29
C GLY A 32 1.71 -3.55 -10.93
N PHE A 33 3.03 -3.62 -10.72
CA PHE A 33 3.97 -2.62 -11.26
C PHE A 33 3.94 -2.53 -12.79
N ASP A 34 3.65 -3.64 -13.45
CA ASP A 34 3.62 -3.70 -14.90
C ASP A 34 2.28 -3.25 -15.49
N GLY A 35 1.35 -2.85 -14.66
CA GLY A 35 0.02 -2.44 -15.09
C GLY A 35 -0.93 -3.59 -15.33
N ASN A 36 -0.50 -4.83 -15.16
CA ASN A 36 -1.36 -5.99 -15.35
C ASN A 36 -2.27 -6.18 -14.14
N ILE A 37 -3.48 -6.64 -14.42
CA ILE A 37 -4.48 -6.91 -13.38
C ILE A 37 -4.04 -8.10 -12.55
N LEU A 38 -4.04 -7.93 -11.24
CA LEU A 38 -3.70 -8.99 -10.31
C LEU A 38 -4.91 -9.88 -10.04
N PRO A 39 -4.68 -11.16 -9.70
CA PRO A 39 -5.79 -12.07 -9.35
C PRO A 39 -6.57 -11.59 -8.15
N GLU A 40 -7.84 -11.92 -8.09
CA GLU A 40 -8.62 -11.62 -6.89
C GLU A 40 -8.12 -12.46 -5.72
N GLY A 41 -8.26 -11.92 -4.53
CA GLY A 41 -7.83 -12.58 -3.32
C GLY A 41 -7.46 -11.57 -2.24
N VAL A 42 -6.82 -12.06 -1.20
CA VAL A 42 -6.42 -11.23 -0.07
C VAL A 42 -4.97 -10.77 -0.29
N TYR A 43 -4.77 -9.47 -0.15
CA TYR A 43 -3.47 -8.84 -0.22
C TYR A 43 -3.19 -8.15 1.10
N PHE A 44 -1.92 -7.92 1.39
CA PHE A 44 -1.51 -7.24 2.61
C PHE A 44 -0.93 -5.89 2.26
N TYR A 45 -1.17 -4.91 3.11
CA TYR A 45 -0.57 -3.61 2.92
C TYR A 45 0.24 -3.20 4.14
N VAL A 46 1.29 -2.44 3.89
CA VAL A 46 2.06 -1.77 4.92
C VAL A 46 2.08 -0.30 4.56
N LEU A 47 1.61 0.51 5.49
CA LEU A 47 1.60 1.96 5.32
C LEU A 47 2.62 2.54 6.27
N GLU A 48 3.52 3.35 5.75
CA GLU A 48 4.53 4.02 6.55
C GLU A 48 4.52 5.50 6.22
N GLY A 49 4.71 6.32 7.24
CA GLY A 49 4.74 7.75 7.03
C GLY A 49 5.44 8.47 8.15
N GLU A 50 5.89 9.68 7.86
CA GLU A 50 6.48 10.58 8.82
C GLU A 50 5.59 11.82 8.93
N GLY A 51 5.18 12.13 10.15
CA GLY A 51 4.38 13.31 10.41
C GLY A 51 5.25 14.57 10.42
N ILE A 52 4.61 15.72 10.36
CA ILE A 52 5.32 17.00 10.40
C ILE A 52 5.98 17.24 11.76
N ASP A 53 5.61 16.46 12.76
CA ASP A 53 6.21 16.53 14.08
C ASP A 53 7.45 15.64 14.21
N GLY A 54 7.87 14.99 13.13
CA GLY A 54 9.02 14.11 13.14
C GLY A 54 8.74 12.69 13.60
N GLU A 55 7.51 12.38 13.93
CA GLU A 55 7.13 11.03 14.38
C GLU A 55 6.90 10.11 13.19
N PHE A 56 7.31 8.85 13.35
CA PHE A 56 7.07 7.82 12.34
C PHE A 56 5.82 7.03 12.69
N TYR A 57 5.04 6.73 11.69
CA TYR A 57 3.81 5.97 11.82
C TYR A 57 3.85 4.78 10.88
N SER A 58 3.36 3.66 11.35
CA SER A 58 3.34 2.43 10.56
C SER A 58 2.02 1.73 10.83
N LYS A 59 1.40 1.23 9.77
CA LYS A 59 0.14 0.51 9.89
C LYS A 59 0.12 -0.63 8.89
N LYS A 60 -0.40 -1.77 9.32
CA LYS A 60 -0.51 -2.97 8.49
C LYS A 60 -1.95 -3.43 8.47
N GLY A 61 -2.35 -4.05 7.38
CA GLY A 61 -3.70 -4.58 7.29
C GLY A 61 -3.85 -5.45 6.06
N THR A 62 -5.09 -5.80 5.77
CA THR A 62 -5.41 -6.62 4.62
C THR A 62 -6.35 -5.87 3.70
N VAL A 63 -6.25 -6.17 2.40
CA VAL A 63 -7.13 -5.68 1.36
C VAL A 63 -7.62 -6.87 0.59
N THR A 64 -8.93 -6.98 0.41
CA THR A 64 -9.50 -8.03 -0.41
C THR A 64 -9.83 -7.48 -1.78
N LEU A 65 -9.23 -8.07 -2.80
CA LEU A 65 -9.46 -7.67 -4.18
C LEU A 65 -10.54 -8.56 -4.76
N ILE A 66 -11.64 -7.96 -5.16
CA ILE A 66 -12.80 -8.67 -5.70
C ILE A 66 -13.01 -8.19 -7.13
N ARG A 67 -13.24 -9.15 -8.02
CA ARG A 67 -13.47 -8.85 -9.43
C ARG A 67 -14.86 -9.28 -9.88
#